data_435196b8c880a1ef30008e8db8efa1a7
#
_entry.id   435196b8c880a1ef30008e8db8efa1a7
#
_cell.length_a   1.000
_cell.length_b   1.000
_cell.length_c   1.000
_cell.angle_alpha   90.00
_cell.angle_beta   90.00
_cell.angle_gamma   90.00
#
_symmetry.space_group_name_H-M   'P 1'
#
loop_
_entity.id
_entity.type
_entity.pdbx_description
1 polymer ?
#
loop_
_entity_poly.entity_id
_entity_poly.type
_entity_poly.pdbx_seq_one_letter_code
_entity_poly.pdbx_strand_id
1 'polypeptide(L)'
;EAVMTMLTEFFLACGFGGIHTCPAEEHDRMVAFTSQLPHVIANAYVKGASIARREFFGGTFRDMTRVAGLNEEMWSEIFLENRRNLAGELKALVLRLSRYVDALEEGSVTALLDLLREGGECKRKVSTTGGAK
;
A
#
# COMPACT_ATOMS: atom_id res chain seq x y z
N GLU A 1 -14.50 -4.09 -29.26
CA GLU A 1 -15.57 -3.31 -28.62
C GLU A 1 -16.67 -4.24 -28.09
N ALA A 2 -17.31 -5.10 -28.92
CA ALA A 2 -18.38 -6.00 -28.51
C ALA A 2 -18.01 -6.96 -27.36
N VAL A 3 -16.79 -7.52 -27.36
CA VAL A 3 -16.31 -8.42 -26.28
C VAL A 3 -16.19 -7.67 -24.94
N MET A 4 -15.72 -6.43 -24.95
CA MET A 4 -15.62 -5.61 -23.73
C MET A 4 -17.00 -5.27 -23.17
N THR A 5 -17.95 -4.96 -24.03
CA THR A 5 -19.35 -4.73 -23.59
C THR A 5 -19.93 -5.97 -22.93
N MET A 6 -19.80 -7.13 -23.60
CA MET A 6 -20.28 -8.41 -23.06
C MET A 6 -19.64 -8.76 -21.71
N LEU A 7 -18.32 -8.60 -21.57
CA LEU A 7 -17.61 -8.84 -20.30
C LEU A 7 -18.07 -7.88 -19.21
N THR A 8 -18.27 -6.61 -19.55
CA THR A 8 -18.78 -5.59 -18.60
C THR A 8 -20.16 -5.97 -18.09
N GLU A 9 -21.08 -6.31 -18.99
CA GLU A 9 -22.44 -6.74 -18.62
C GLU A 9 -22.42 -8.01 -17.76
N PHE A 10 -21.59 -8.98 -18.12
CA PHE A 10 -21.43 -10.22 -17.36
C PHE A 10 -20.95 -9.95 -15.93
N PHE A 11 -19.89 -9.16 -15.75
CA PHE A 11 -19.36 -8.87 -14.41
C PHE A 11 -20.32 -8.02 -13.57
N LEU A 12 -21.02 -7.06 -14.19
CA LEU A 12 -22.06 -6.30 -13.49
C LEU A 12 -23.23 -7.20 -13.06
N ALA A 13 -23.64 -8.15 -13.90
CA ALA A 13 -24.64 -9.15 -13.53
C ALA A 13 -24.19 -10.08 -12.40
N CYS A 14 -22.87 -10.33 -12.28
CA CYS A 14 -22.27 -11.06 -11.16
C CYS A 14 -22.17 -10.23 -9.86
N GLY A 15 -22.59 -8.97 -9.85
CA GLY A 15 -22.61 -8.12 -8.67
C GLY A 15 -21.32 -7.30 -8.45
N PHE A 16 -20.43 -7.21 -9.44
CA PHE A 16 -19.30 -6.29 -9.39
C PHE A 16 -19.80 -4.84 -9.49
N GLY A 17 -19.23 -3.94 -8.68
CA GLY A 17 -19.64 -2.53 -8.63
C GLY A 17 -19.24 -1.69 -9.84
N GLY A 18 -18.31 -2.21 -10.67
CA GLY A 18 -17.82 -1.54 -11.88
C GLY A 18 -16.61 -2.28 -12.46
N ILE A 19 -16.26 -1.91 -13.69
CA ILE A 19 -15.08 -2.40 -14.39
C ILE A 19 -14.24 -1.21 -14.80
N HIS A 20 -12.96 -1.28 -14.50
CA HIS A 20 -11.99 -0.31 -14.96
C HIS A 20 -11.00 -0.96 -15.91
N THR A 21 -10.83 -0.38 -17.10
CA THR A 21 -9.85 -0.83 -18.08
C THR A 21 -8.68 0.13 -18.11
N CYS A 22 -7.47 -0.41 -18.08
CA CYS A 22 -6.24 0.38 -18.17
C CYS A 22 -5.16 -0.39 -18.95
N PRO A 23 -4.12 0.27 -19.47
CA PRO A 23 -2.95 -0.39 -20.01
C PRO A 23 -2.27 -1.31 -18.96
N ALA A 24 -1.63 -2.39 -19.43
CA ALA A 24 -0.97 -3.35 -18.54
C ALA A 24 0.09 -2.68 -17.64
N GLU A 25 0.88 -1.76 -18.20
CA GLU A 25 1.90 -1.02 -17.44
C GLU A 25 1.30 -0.15 -16.32
N GLU A 26 0.11 0.42 -16.56
CA GLU A 26 -0.60 1.19 -15.55
C GLU A 26 -1.14 0.28 -14.46
N HIS A 27 -1.75 -0.86 -14.85
CA HIS A 27 -2.20 -1.88 -13.92
C HIS A 27 -1.07 -2.33 -12.99
N ASP A 28 0.08 -2.71 -13.54
CA ASP A 28 1.21 -3.23 -12.78
C ASP A 28 1.76 -2.19 -11.81
N ARG A 29 1.83 -0.92 -12.23
CA ARG A 29 2.21 0.19 -11.33
C ARG A 29 1.20 0.39 -10.20
N MET A 30 -0.10 0.34 -10.49
CA MET A 30 -1.14 0.47 -9.46
C MET A 30 -1.10 -0.70 -8.48
N VAL A 31 -0.95 -1.93 -8.96
CA VAL A 31 -0.84 -3.13 -8.13
C VAL A 31 0.42 -3.10 -7.26
N ALA A 32 1.55 -2.61 -7.77
CA ALA A 32 2.76 -2.43 -6.97
C ALA A 32 2.49 -1.57 -5.74
N PHE A 33 1.81 -0.43 -5.92
CA PHE A 33 1.52 0.51 -4.83
C PHE A 33 0.39 0.05 -3.91
N THR A 34 -0.73 -0.43 -4.48
CA THR A 34 -1.96 -0.67 -3.70
C THR A 34 -2.03 -2.05 -3.07
N SER A 35 -1.28 -3.02 -3.59
CA SER A 35 -1.30 -4.42 -3.15
C SER A 35 0.09 -4.89 -2.68
N GLN A 36 1.09 -4.91 -3.55
CA GLN A 36 2.38 -5.52 -3.25
C GLN A 36 3.16 -4.77 -2.16
N LEU A 37 3.23 -3.45 -2.25
CA LEU A 37 3.93 -2.61 -1.26
C LEU A 37 3.38 -2.79 0.17
N PRO A 38 2.06 -2.77 0.43
CA PRO A 38 1.51 -3.05 1.76
C PRO A 38 1.93 -4.40 2.33
N HIS A 39 2.01 -5.45 1.51
CA HIS A 39 2.46 -6.76 1.95
C HIS A 39 3.93 -6.77 2.35
N VAL A 40 4.80 -6.11 1.57
CA VAL A 40 6.22 -5.94 1.93
C VAL A 40 6.37 -5.16 3.23
N ILE A 41 5.62 -4.06 3.38
CA ILE A 41 5.64 -3.24 4.61
C ILE A 41 5.23 -4.07 5.82
N ALA A 42 4.11 -4.78 5.73
CA ALA A 42 3.61 -5.61 6.82
C ALA A 42 4.62 -6.70 7.22
N ASN A 43 5.20 -7.39 6.23
CA ASN A 43 6.21 -8.41 6.45
C ASN A 43 7.53 -7.86 7.02
N ALA A 44 7.94 -6.67 6.60
CA ALA A 44 9.11 -6.00 7.17
C ALA A 44 8.83 -5.48 8.60
N TYR A 45 7.67 -4.88 8.82
CA TYR A 45 7.27 -4.30 10.11
C TYR A 45 7.16 -5.35 11.21
N VAL A 46 6.54 -6.50 10.93
CA VAL A 46 6.36 -7.57 11.93
C VAL A 46 7.68 -8.15 12.45
N LYS A 47 8.77 -8.05 11.69
CA LYS A 47 10.11 -8.50 12.13
C LYS A 47 10.63 -7.74 13.35
N GLY A 48 10.21 -6.49 13.54
CA GLY A 48 10.50 -5.71 14.74
C GLY A 48 9.75 -6.18 15.99
N ALA A 49 8.70 -6.97 15.85
CA ALA A 49 7.88 -7.46 16.96
C ALA A 49 8.59 -8.49 17.87
N SER A 50 9.73 -9.03 17.44
CA SER A 50 10.52 -10.00 18.22
C SER A 50 10.98 -9.47 19.58
N ILE A 51 11.07 -8.13 19.73
CA ILE A 51 11.46 -7.44 20.97
C ILE A 51 10.27 -6.93 21.78
N ALA A 52 9.06 -7.00 21.21
CA ALA A 52 7.86 -6.47 21.85
C ALA A 52 7.11 -7.55 22.64
N ARG A 53 6.56 -7.17 23.78
CA ARG A 53 5.69 -8.05 24.58
C ARG A 53 4.29 -8.08 23.95
N ARG A 54 3.66 -9.26 23.92
CA ARG A 54 2.33 -9.48 23.33
C ARG A 54 1.25 -8.58 23.96
N GLU A 55 1.40 -8.22 25.21
CA GLU A 55 0.47 -7.35 25.95
C GLU A 55 0.38 -5.93 25.34
N PHE A 56 1.39 -5.52 24.58
CA PHE A 56 1.43 -4.23 23.88
C PHE A 56 0.87 -4.27 22.45
N PHE A 57 0.46 -5.43 21.95
CA PHE A 57 -0.10 -5.55 20.61
C PHE A 57 -1.54 -5.05 20.55
N GLY A 58 -1.71 -3.74 20.38
CA GLY A 58 -2.99 -3.08 20.18
C GLY A 58 -3.60 -3.30 18.78
N GLY A 59 -4.75 -2.69 18.52
CA GLY A 59 -5.47 -2.78 17.25
C GLY A 59 -4.63 -2.35 16.06
N THR A 60 -3.97 -1.20 16.14
CA THR A 60 -3.11 -0.67 15.07
C THR A 60 -2.02 -1.66 14.65
N PHE A 61 -1.35 -2.31 15.61
CA PHE A 61 -0.35 -3.31 15.30
C PHE A 61 -0.95 -4.51 14.56
N ARG A 62 -2.09 -5.01 15.03
CA ARG A 62 -2.79 -6.16 14.41
C ARG A 62 -3.25 -5.84 13.00
N ASP A 63 -3.80 -4.64 12.79
CA ASP A 63 -4.27 -4.20 11.48
C ASP A 63 -3.11 -4.10 10.48
N MET A 64 -2.00 -3.50 10.89
CA MET A 64 -0.81 -3.36 10.03
C MET A 64 -0.12 -4.69 9.72
N THR A 65 -0.16 -5.66 10.64
CA THR A 65 0.51 -6.95 10.45
C THR A 65 -0.41 -8.06 9.93
N ARG A 66 -1.69 -7.79 9.75
CA ARG A 66 -2.69 -8.78 9.32
C ARG A 66 -2.31 -9.53 8.03
N VAL A 67 -1.64 -8.85 7.12
CA VAL A 67 -1.22 -9.40 5.82
C VAL A 67 0.27 -9.77 5.78
N ALA A 68 0.95 -9.87 6.92
CA ALA A 68 2.39 -10.15 6.97
C ALA A 68 2.76 -11.62 6.73
N GLY A 69 1.82 -12.55 6.96
CA GLY A 69 2.02 -13.99 6.73
C GLY A 69 1.85 -14.31 5.25
N LEU A 70 2.96 -14.41 4.53
CA LEU A 70 3.01 -14.62 3.09
C LEU A 70 3.43 -16.05 2.79
N ASN A 71 2.88 -16.64 1.72
CA ASN A 71 3.49 -17.81 1.10
C ASN A 71 4.74 -17.36 0.35
N GLU A 72 5.91 -17.83 0.78
CA GLU A 72 7.21 -17.30 0.32
C GLU A 72 7.45 -17.55 -1.16
N GLU A 73 7.08 -18.72 -1.67
CA GLU A 73 7.28 -19.10 -3.06
C GLU A 73 6.41 -18.24 -3.97
N MET A 74 5.10 -18.23 -3.75
CA MET A 74 4.14 -17.47 -4.55
C MET A 74 4.47 -15.97 -4.54
N TRP A 75 4.71 -15.38 -3.37
CA TRP A 75 4.94 -13.94 -3.28
C TRP A 75 6.30 -13.51 -3.82
N SER A 76 7.33 -14.37 -3.76
CA SER A 76 8.61 -14.06 -4.39
C SER A 76 8.49 -13.99 -5.90
N GLU A 77 7.73 -14.88 -6.54
CA GLU A 77 7.43 -14.84 -7.97
C GLU A 77 6.68 -13.55 -8.34
N ILE A 78 5.57 -13.26 -7.65
CA ILE A 78 4.76 -12.05 -7.89
C ILE A 78 5.60 -10.78 -7.76
N PHE A 79 6.45 -10.68 -6.73
CA PHE A 79 7.31 -9.51 -6.54
C PHE A 79 8.38 -9.39 -7.63
N LEU A 80 8.94 -10.52 -8.10
CA LEU A 80 9.96 -10.51 -9.14
C LEU A 80 9.39 -10.16 -10.50
N GLU A 81 8.16 -10.60 -10.83
CA GLU A 81 7.49 -10.24 -12.07
C GLU A 81 7.27 -8.72 -12.16
N ASN A 82 6.90 -8.08 -11.07
CA ASN A 82 6.67 -6.63 -11.01
C ASN A 82 7.83 -5.85 -10.34
N ARG A 83 9.05 -6.41 -10.33
CA ARG A 83 10.19 -5.91 -9.54
C ARG A 83 10.55 -4.45 -9.74
N ARG A 84 10.40 -3.93 -10.97
CA ARG A 84 10.78 -2.54 -11.28
C ARG A 84 9.84 -1.54 -10.58
N ASN A 85 8.55 -1.77 -10.71
CA ASN A 85 7.54 -0.92 -10.08
C ASN A 85 7.60 -1.04 -8.55
N LEU A 86 7.62 -2.25 -8.03
CA LEU A 86 7.68 -2.48 -6.58
C LEU A 86 8.95 -1.90 -5.95
N ALA A 87 10.11 -2.10 -6.57
CA ALA A 87 11.36 -1.51 -6.08
C ALA A 87 11.34 0.02 -6.11
N GLY A 88 10.70 0.62 -7.12
CA GLY A 88 10.50 2.06 -7.20
C GLY A 88 9.65 2.59 -6.04
N GLU A 89 8.53 1.96 -5.78
CA GLU A 89 7.63 2.33 -4.68
C GLU A 89 8.28 2.14 -3.30
N LEU A 90 9.03 1.05 -3.12
CA LEU A 90 9.79 0.82 -1.88
C LEU A 90 10.84 1.90 -1.64
N LYS A 91 11.61 2.28 -2.66
CA LYS A 91 12.61 3.36 -2.54
C LYS A 91 11.94 4.69 -2.18
N ALA A 92 10.82 5.01 -2.83
CA ALA A 92 10.07 6.22 -2.54
C ALA A 92 9.52 6.23 -1.11
N LEU A 93 9.05 5.08 -0.60
CA LEU A 93 8.61 4.95 0.78
C LEU A 93 9.77 5.11 1.77
N VAL A 94 10.90 4.46 1.53
CA VAL A 94 12.10 4.58 2.37
C VAL A 94 12.53 6.05 2.46
N LEU A 95 12.52 6.77 1.34
CA LEU A 95 12.87 8.19 1.32
C LEU A 95 11.89 9.05 2.15
N ARG A 96 10.59 8.74 2.08
CA ARG A 96 9.60 9.40 2.94
C ARG A 96 9.80 9.08 4.42
N LEU A 97 10.13 7.84 4.76
CA LEU A 97 10.41 7.44 6.15
C LEU A 97 11.68 8.09 6.70
N SER A 98 12.74 8.24 5.87
CA SER A 98 13.96 8.93 6.28
C SER A 98 13.69 10.37 6.76
N ARG A 99 12.78 11.10 6.11
CA ARG A 99 12.39 12.44 6.56
C ARG A 99 11.85 12.48 7.99
N TYR A 100 11.13 11.43 8.41
CA TYR A 100 10.68 11.31 9.81
C TYR A 100 11.84 10.98 10.74
N VAL A 101 12.79 10.14 10.31
CA VAL A 101 13.99 9.84 11.09
C VAL A 101 14.77 11.13 11.33
N ASP A 102 15.07 11.88 10.27
CA ASP A 102 15.81 13.14 10.34
C ASP A 102 15.14 14.14 11.30
N ALA A 103 13.81 14.34 11.14
CA ALA A 103 13.06 15.24 11.99
C ALA A 103 13.03 14.82 13.48
N LEU A 104 13.02 13.51 13.75
CA LEU A 104 13.07 12.95 15.10
C LEU A 104 14.46 13.09 15.72
N GLU A 105 15.52 12.81 14.97
CA GLU A 105 16.92 12.93 15.42
C GLU A 105 17.28 14.39 15.70
N GLU A 106 16.80 15.33 14.89
CA GLU A 106 16.96 16.76 15.09
C GLU A 106 16.08 17.32 16.22
N GLY A 107 15.07 16.57 16.68
CA GLY A 107 14.07 17.06 17.62
C GLY A 107 13.21 18.20 17.05
N SER A 108 13.06 18.26 15.73
CA SER A 108 12.39 19.36 15.04
C SER A 108 10.87 19.20 15.05
N VAL A 109 10.19 19.89 15.98
CA VAL A 109 8.71 19.92 16.06
C VAL A 109 8.10 20.46 14.77
N THR A 110 8.70 21.49 14.18
CA THR A 110 8.20 22.11 12.95
C THR A 110 8.23 21.12 11.79
N ALA A 111 9.34 20.42 11.58
CA ALA A 111 9.46 19.41 10.53
C ALA A 111 8.46 18.27 10.71
N LEU A 112 8.25 17.80 11.94
CA LEU A 112 7.24 16.76 12.23
C LEU A 112 5.81 17.26 11.93
N LEU A 113 5.48 18.49 12.32
CA LEU A 113 4.17 19.07 12.05
C LEU A 113 3.91 19.15 10.52
N ASP A 114 4.91 19.55 9.74
CA ASP A 114 4.77 19.65 8.29
C ASP A 114 4.61 18.28 7.63
N LEU A 115 5.37 17.26 8.06
CA LEU A 115 5.22 15.89 7.58
C LEU A 115 3.84 15.31 7.89
N LEU A 116 3.34 15.53 9.11
CA LEU A 116 2.02 15.03 9.51
C LEU A 116 0.89 15.76 8.76
N ARG A 117 1.04 17.06 8.52
CA ARG A 117 0.09 17.85 7.73
C ARG A 117 0.03 17.36 6.28
N GLU A 118 1.19 17.15 5.64
CA GLU A 118 1.31 16.58 4.29
C GLU A 118 0.57 15.23 4.20
N GLY A 119 0.80 14.32 5.15
CA GLY A 119 0.13 13.02 5.22
C GLY A 119 -1.39 13.15 5.38
N GLY A 120 -1.86 14.06 6.24
CA GLY A 120 -3.27 14.35 6.43
C GLY A 120 -3.95 14.90 5.17
N GLU A 121 -3.27 15.74 4.40
CA GLU A 121 -3.76 16.25 3.12
C GLU A 121 -3.87 15.15 2.07
N CYS A 122 -2.86 14.29 1.95
CA CYS A 122 -2.90 13.13 1.08
C CYS A 122 -4.07 12.21 1.43
N LYS A 123 -4.29 11.93 2.73
CA LYS A 123 -5.42 11.10 3.19
C LYS A 123 -6.77 11.71 2.80
N ARG A 124 -6.95 13.02 2.94
CA ARG A 124 -8.20 13.70 2.53
C ARG A 124 -8.47 13.56 1.03
N LYS A 125 -7.44 13.75 0.19
CA LYS A 125 -7.57 13.59 -1.27
C LYS A 125 -8.01 12.18 -1.66
N VAL A 126 -7.38 11.15 -1.09
CA VAL A 126 -7.75 9.75 -1.35
C VAL A 126 -9.19 9.44 -0.91
N SER A 127 -9.64 9.99 0.22
CA SER A 127 -11.00 9.75 0.73
C SER A 127 -12.09 10.43 -0.12
N THR A 128 -11.79 11.58 -0.75
CA THR A 128 -12.73 12.28 -1.63
C THR A 128 -12.84 11.66 -3.02
N THR A 129 -11.78 11.02 -3.50
CA THR A 129 -11.76 10.36 -4.82
C THR A 129 -12.43 8.97 -4.81
N GLY A 130 -12.56 8.33 -3.65
CA GLY A 130 -13.21 7.02 -3.47
C GLY A 130 -14.73 7.07 -3.24
N GLY A 131 -15.38 8.21 -3.33
CA GLY A 131 -16.77 8.44 -2.96
C GLY A 131 -17.80 8.42 -4.10
N ALA A 132 -17.49 7.85 -5.25
CA ALA A 132 -18.52 7.51 -6.25
C ALA A 132 -18.98 6.07 -6.01
N LYS A 133 -20.04 5.93 -5.20
CA LYS A 133 -20.86 4.71 -5.12
C LYS A 133 -21.75 4.63 -6.32
#